data_5d12d8bfe8bfe7a510fd4afa64b97e3e
#
_entry.id   5d12d8bfe8bfe7a510fd4afa64b97e3e
#
_cell.length_a   1.000
_cell.length_b   1.000
_cell.length_c   1.000
_cell.angle_alpha   90.00
_cell.angle_beta   90.00
_cell.angle_gamma   90.00
#
_symmetry.space_group_name_H-M   'P 1'
#
loop_
_entity.id
_entity.type
_entity.pdbx_description
1 polymer ?
#
loop_
_entity_poly.entity_id
_entity_poly.type
_entity_poly.pdbx_seq_one_letter_code
_entity_poly.pdbx_strand_id
1 'polypeptide(L)'
;MSQVAVDTDVVSFRFKNHPIGNRYDSELAGRVPLISFMTAAELERWAIQHRWNPQRLHWLHLCLGRFTVAPSSPDLCRQWAEVTVAAQAAGRRIECADAWIAATALLYSAPLITHNRTDYLGVPGLTIVSHPI
;
A
#
# COMPACT_ATOMS: atom_id res chain seq x y z
N MET A 1 17.00 8.95 4.71
CA MET A 1 16.61 7.54 4.69
C MET A 1 15.73 7.28 3.50
N SER A 2 15.87 6.11 2.89
CA SER A 2 15.04 5.74 1.76
C SER A 2 13.60 5.45 2.19
N GLN A 3 12.66 5.79 1.33
CA GLN A 3 11.25 5.53 1.54
C GLN A 3 10.84 4.23 0.84
N VAL A 4 9.92 3.51 1.42
CA VAL A 4 9.25 2.36 0.79
C VAL A 4 7.74 2.55 0.89
N ALA A 5 7.03 2.25 -0.17
CA ALA A 5 5.56 2.25 -0.15
C ALA A 5 5.10 0.85 0.23
N VAL A 6 4.10 0.75 1.09
CA VAL A 6 3.63 -0.54 1.61
C VAL A 6 2.17 -0.73 1.21
N ASP A 7 1.89 -1.85 0.54
CA ASP A 7 0.54 -2.22 0.13
C ASP A 7 -0.31 -2.59 1.35
N THR A 8 -1.60 -2.44 1.20
CA THR A 8 -2.59 -2.71 2.26
C THR A 8 -2.48 -4.14 2.79
N ASP A 9 -2.21 -5.12 1.92
CA ASP A 9 -2.08 -6.52 2.34
C ASP A 9 -0.95 -6.73 3.34
N VAL A 10 0.22 -6.12 3.09
CA VAL A 10 1.37 -6.23 3.98
C VAL A 10 1.09 -5.52 5.30
N VAL A 11 0.49 -4.33 5.26
CA VAL A 11 0.08 -3.61 6.48
C VAL A 11 -0.88 -4.47 7.30
N SER A 12 -1.85 -5.07 6.63
CA SER A 12 -2.84 -5.94 7.28
C SER A 12 -2.20 -7.16 7.95
N PHE A 13 -1.31 -7.86 7.25
CA PHE A 13 -0.61 -9.01 7.83
C PHE A 13 0.20 -8.61 9.07
N ARG A 14 0.87 -7.47 9.02
CA ARG A 14 1.64 -6.99 10.16
C ARG A 14 0.74 -6.56 11.31
N PHE A 15 -0.37 -5.89 11.04
CA PHE A 15 -1.35 -5.53 12.05
C PHE A 15 -1.91 -6.76 12.76
N LYS A 16 -2.22 -7.82 12.01
CA LYS A 16 -2.74 -9.09 12.54
C LYS A 16 -1.66 -9.97 13.18
N ASN A 17 -0.42 -9.54 13.15
CA ASN A 17 0.73 -10.32 13.58
C ASN A 17 0.80 -11.68 12.88
N HIS A 18 0.45 -11.70 11.59
CA HIS A 18 0.46 -12.90 10.77
C HIS A 18 1.88 -13.22 10.32
N PRO A 19 2.29 -14.51 10.26
CA PRO A 19 3.66 -14.87 9.85
C PRO A 19 4.09 -14.32 8.49
N ILE A 20 3.18 -14.17 7.54
CA ILE A 20 3.47 -13.56 6.24
C ILE A 20 4.01 -12.14 6.41
N GLY A 21 3.49 -11.37 7.37
CA GLY A 21 3.96 -10.01 7.65
C GLY A 21 5.44 -9.95 8.00
N ASN A 22 5.93 -10.98 8.69
CA ASN A 22 7.33 -11.05 9.12
C ASN A 22 8.31 -11.23 7.95
N ARG A 23 7.85 -11.72 6.81
CA ARG A 23 8.69 -11.86 5.61
C ARG A 23 9.17 -10.52 5.07
N TYR A 24 8.49 -9.44 5.45
CA TYR A 24 8.80 -8.10 4.97
C TYR A 24 9.57 -7.26 5.99
N ASP A 25 9.93 -7.82 7.13
CA ASP A 25 10.65 -7.09 8.18
C ASP A 25 11.94 -6.49 7.66
N SER A 26 12.72 -7.24 6.87
CA SER A 26 13.98 -6.77 6.33
C SER A 26 13.80 -5.62 5.32
N GLU A 27 12.66 -5.59 4.63
CA GLU A 27 12.35 -4.55 3.65
C GLU A 27 11.96 -3.24 4.32
N LEU A 28 11.48 -3.30 5.56
CA LEU A 28 11.02 -2.14 6.30
C LEU A 28 12.07 -1.60 7.26
N ALA A 29 13.03 -2.45 7.67
CA ALA A 29 14.03 -2.08 8.66
C ALA A 29 14.91 -0.91 8.18
N GLY A 30 15.01 0.14 8.98
CA GLY A 30 15.84 1.31 8.67
C GLY A 30 15.29 2.19 7.55
N ARG A 31 14.08 1.98 7.11
CA ARG A 31 13.44 2.75 6.04
C ARG A 31 12.22 3.48 6.55
N VAL A 32 11.79 4.50 5.80
CA VAL A 32 10.57 5.25 6.12
C VAL A 32 9.39 4.58 5.40
N PRO A 33 8.50 3.91 6.14
CA PRO A 33 7.36 3.25 5.52
C PRO A 33 6.25 4.25 5.21
N LEU A 34 5.89 4.31 3.94
CA LEU A 34 4.88 5.20 3.38
C LEU A 34 3.66 4.39 2.98
N ILE A 35 2.47 4.85 3.31
CA ILE A 35 1.23 4.23 2.82
C ILE A 35 0.39 5.26 2.08
N SER A 36 -0.38 4.77 1.11
CA SER A 36 -1.40 5.57 0.45
C SER A 36 -2.51 5.94 1.43
N PHE A 37 -3.12 7.12 1.24
CA PHE A 37 -4.36 7.45 1.95
C PHE A 37 -5.43 6.36 1.72
N MET A 38 -5.39 5.69 0.56
CA MET A 38 -6.31 4.61 0.22
C MET A 38 -6.12 3.41 1.16
N THR A 39 -4.88 3.08 1.51
CA THR A 39 -4.60 2.01 2.48
C THR A 39 -5.22 2.34 3.84
N ALA A 40 -5.05 3.56 4.30
CA ALA A 40 -5.66 3.99 5.56
C ALA A 40 -7.19 3.87 5.49
N ALA A 41 -7.79 4.30 4.38
CA ALA A 41 -9.23 4.21 4.18
C ALA A 41 -9.73 2.76 4.16
N GLU A 42 -9.01 1.86 3.49
CA GLU A 42 -9.37 0.45 3.43
C GLU A 42 -9.36 -0.21 4.81
N LEU A 43 -8.35 0.11 5.62
CA LEU A 43 -8.25 -0.45 6.97
C LEU A 43 -9.34 0.10 7.90
N GLU A 44 -9.66 1.38 7.79
CA GLU A 44 -10.79 1.96 8.51
C GLU A 44 -12.12 1.30 8.11
N ARG A 45 -12.30 1.04 6.82
CA ARG A 45 -13.48 0.34 6.30
C ARG A 45 -13.61 -1.04 6.92
N TRP A 46 -12.52 -1.79 7.00
CA TRP A 46 -12.55 -3.12 7.62
C TRP A 46 -12.96 -3.07 9.08
N ALA A 47 -12.46 -2.09 9.83
CA ALA A 47 -12.83 -1.91 11.23
C ALA A 47 -14.34 -1.72 11.39
N ILE A 48 -14.94 -0.92 10.51
CA ILE A 48 -16.39 -0.66 10.51
C ILE A 48 -17.15 -1.91 10.10
N GLN A 49 -16.76 -2.56 9.00
CA GLN A 49 -17.42 -3.76 8.48
C GLN A 49 -17.44 -4.91 9.49
N HIS A 50 -16.34 -5.08 10.22
CA HIS A 50 -16.19 -6.16 11.18
C HIS A 50 -16.57 -5.75 12.60
N ARG A 51 -17.06 -4.54 12.77
CA ARG A 51 -17.51 -4.00 14.06
C ARG A 51 -16.47 -4.21 15.16
N TRP A 52 -15.23 -3.81 14.88
CA TRP A 52 -14.14 -3.95 15.86
C TRP A 52 -14.45 -3.17 17.12
N ASN A 53 -14.11 -3.77 18.27
CA ASN A 53 -14.29 -3.11 19.55
C ASN A 53 -13.31 -1.94 19.71
N PRO A 54 -13.53 -1.04 20.69
CA PRO A 54 -12.67 0.13 20.87
C PRO A 54 -11.19 -0.20 21.07
N GLN A 55 -10.86 -1.31 21.73
CA GLN A 55 -9.47 -1.72 21.95
C GLN A 55 -8.78 -2.08 20.64
N ARG A 56 -9.45 -2.86 19.78
CA ARG A 56 -8.89 -3.25 18.49
C ARG A 56 -8.76 -2.07 17.55
N LEU A 57 -9.75 -1.16 17.58
CA LEU A 57 -9.70 0.07 16.80
C LEU A 57 -8.53 0.95 17.24
N HIS A 58 -8.33 1.09 18.53
CA HIS A 58 -7.19 1.83 19.09
C HIS A 58 -5.86 1.23 18.63
N TRP A 59 -5.75 -0.10 18.65
CA TRP A 59 -4.57 -0.82 18.16
C TRP A 59 -4.32 -0.54 16.67
N LEU A 60 -5.37 -0.51 15.85
CA LEU A 60 -5.25 -0.16 14.44
C LEU A 60 -4.66 1.25 14.29
N HIS A 61 -5.17 2.22 15.04
CA HIS A 61 -4.69 3.60 14.94
C HIS A 61 -3.25 3.75 15.41
N LEU A 62 -2.83 3.00 16.42
CA LEU A 62 -1.43 2.95 16.83
C LEU A 62 -0.54 2.37 15.73
N CYS A 63 -0.98 1.30 15.08
CA CYS A 63 -0.22 0.70 13.98
C CYS A 63 -0.12 1.65 12.79
N LEU A 64 -1.20 2.32 12.42
CA LEU A 64 -1.19 3.30 11.33
C LEU A 64 -0.28 4.48 11.64
N GLY A 65 -0.17 4.87 12.91
CA GLY A 65 0.70 5.95 13.34
C GLY A 65 2.19 5.69 13.12
N ARG A 66 2.57 4.45 12.83
CA ARG A 66 3.95 4.09 12.50
C ARG A 66 4.31 4.34 11.04
N PHE A 67 3.31 4.64 10.22
CA PHE A 67 3.48 4.90 8.80
C PHE A 67 3.32 6.38 8.51
N THR A 68 3.99 6.85 7.46
CA THR A 68 3.70 8.16 6.88
C THR A 68 2.58 7.97 5.88
N VAL A 69 1.47 8.65 6.07
CA VAL A 69 0.35 8.60 5.14
C VAL A 69 0.53 9.65 4.07
N ALA A 70 0.66 9.22 2.83
CA ALA A 70 0.74 10.13 1.69
C ALA A 70 -0.64 10.73 1.43
N PRO A 71 -0.78 12.06 1.46
CA PRO A 71 -2.06 12.71 1.22
C PRO A 71 -2.41 12.70 -0.27
N SER A 72 -3.69 12.91 -0.57
CA SER A 72 -4.10 13.21 -1.93
C SER A 72 -3.55 14.58 -2.36
N SER A 73 -3.25 14.71 -3.65
CA SER A 73 -2.73 15.95 -4.22
C SER A 73 -3.03 15.98 -5.72
N PRO A 74 -2.95 17.16 -6.37
CA PRO A 74 -3.08 17.19 -7.83
C PRO A 74 -2.05 16.31 -8.55
N ASP A 75 -0.81 16.26 -8.05
CA ASP A 75 0.23 15.41 -8.63
C ASP A 75 -0.09 13.94 -8.47
N LEU A 76 -0.62 13.53 -7.33
CA LEU A 76 -1.05 12.16 -7.12
C LEU A 76 -2.22 11.79 -8.03
N CYS A 77 -3.17 12.70 -8.23
CA CYS A 77 -4.28 12.50 -9.15
C CYS A 77 -3.79 12.26 -10.58
N ARG A 78 -2.78 13.03 -11.02
CA ARG A 78 -2.18 12.84 -12.34
C ARG A 78 -1.50 11.49 -12.45
N GLN A 79 -0.76 11.09 -11.43
CA GLN A 79 -0.11 9.77 -11.41
C GLN A 79 -1.13 8.64 -11.49
N TRP A 80 -2.23 8.76 -10.75
CA TRP A 80 -3.31 7.78 -10.80
C TRP A 80 -3.89 7.66 -12.22
N ALA A 81 -4.12 8.80 -12.86
CA ALA A 81 -4.65 8.83 -14.23
C ALA A 81 -3.67 8.16 -15.20
N GLU A 82 -2.37 8.44 -15.10
CA GLU A 82 -1.34 7.82 -15.94
C GLU A 82 -1.26 6.30 -15.71
N VAL A 83 -1.30 5.87 -14.45
CA VAL A 83 -1.26 4.44 -14.08
C VAL A 83 -2.45 3.70 -14.69
N THR A 84 -3.65 4.23 -14.53
CA THR A 84 -4.87 3.55 -15.02
C THR A 84 -4.93 3.49 -16.54
N VAL A 85 -4.53 4.55 -17.22
CA VAL A 85 -4.47 4.58 -18.69
C VAL A 85 -3.42 3.60 -19.21
N ALA A 86 -2.23 3.58 -18.61
CA ALA A 86 -1.15 2.69 -19.02
C ALA A 86 -1.51 1.22 -18.80
N ALA A 87 -2.12 0.89 -17.67
CA ALA A 87 -2.57 -0.48 -17.38
C ALA A 87 -3.63 -0.95 -18.38
N GLN A 88 -4.58 -0.09 -18.70
CA GLN A 88 -5.61 -0.40 -19.70
C GLN A 88 -4.99 -0.62 -21.06
N ALA A 89 -4.06 0.23 -21.48
CA ALA A 89 -3.37 0.10 -22.77
C ALA A 89 -2.55 -1.20 -22.86
N ALA A 90 -2.01 -1.68 -21.72
CA ALA A 90 -1.28 -2.94 -21.66
C ALA A 90 -2.21 -4.16 -21.56
N GLY A 91 -3.52 -3.98 -21.54
CA GLY A 91 -4.48 -5.06 -21.38
C GLY A 91 -4.47 -5.68 -19.98
N ARG A 92 -3.96 -4.94 -18.99
CA ARG A 92 -3.87 -5.39 -17.59
C ARG A 92 -4.58 -4.41 -16.70
N ARG A 93 -5.88 -4.56 -16.61
CA ARG A 93 -6.72 -3.69 -15.79
C ARG A 93 -6.25 -3.74 -14.33
N ILE A 94 -6.21 -2.57 -13.70
CA ILE A 94 -5.86 -2.43 -12.30
C ILE A 94 -7.09 -1.91 -11.51
N GLU A 95 -7.29 -2.46 -10.31
CA GLU A 95 -8.34 -1.98 -9.42
C GLU A 95 -8.07 -0.55 -8.97
N CYS A 96 -9.14 0.22 -8.76
CA CYS A 96 -9.03 1.63 -8.40
C CYS A 96 -8.15 1.85 -7.16
N ALA A 97 -8.36 1.05 -6.11
CA ALA A 97 -7.56 1.15 -4.88
C ALA A 97 -6.08 0.86 -5.14
N ASP A 98 -5.79 -0.21 -5.89
CA ASP A 98 -4.41 -0.59 -6.22
C ASP A 98 -3.74 0.50 -7.08
N ALA A 99 -4.50 1.14 -7.95
CA ALA A 99 -3.98 2.25 -8.75
C ALA A 99 -3.54 3.44 -7.89
N TRP A 100 -4.28 3.76 -6.81
CA TRP A 100 -3.86 4.79 -5.86
C TRP A 100 -2.59 4.41 -5.13
N ILE A 101 -2.45 3.15 -4.76
CA ILE A 101 -1.26 2.63 -4.09
C ILE A 101 -0.05 2.69 -5.03
N ALA A 102 -0.20 2.21 -6.27
CA ALA A 102 0.85 2.28 -7.27
C ALA A 102 1.26 3.73 -7.59
N ALA A 103 0.28 4.60 -7.74
CA ALA A 103 0.52 6.03 -7.99
C ALA A 103 1.31 6.67 -6.85
N THR A 104 1.02 6.30 -5.61
CA THR A 104 1.75 6.78 -4.44
C THR A 104 3.23 6.37 -4.51
N ALA A 105 3.49 5.10 -4.78
CA ALA A 105 4.87 4.61 -4.91
C ALA A 105 5.63 5.35 -6.02
N LEU A 106 5.00 5.55 -7.17
CA LEU A 106 5.63 6.25 -8.29
C LEU A 106 5.88 7.72 -7.98
N LEU A 107 4.92 8.40 -7.37
CA LEU A 107 5.05 9.83 -7.04
C LEU A 107 6.22 10.08 -6.11
N TYR A 108 6.43 9.22 -5.14
CA TYR A 108 7.50 9.34 -4.15
C TYR A 108 8.78 8.61 -4.55
N SER A 109 8.83 8.06 -5.76
CA SER A 109 9.98 7.30 -6.27
C SER A 109 10.41 6.18 -5.31
N ALA A 110 9.43 5.53 -4.69
CA ALA A 110 9.63 4.48 -3.71
C ALA A 110 9.27 3.11 -4.30
N PRO A 111 10.00 2.04 -3.94
CA PRO A 111 9.56 0.69 -4.30
C PRO A 111 8.27 0.35 -3.56
N LEU A 112 7.44 -0.46 -4.18
CA LEU A 112 6.21 -0.97 -3.59
C LEU A 112 6.45 -2.33 -2.97
N ILE A 113 6.22 -2.44 -1.68
CA ILE A 113 6.26 -3.69 -0.94
C ILE A 113 4.86 -4.28 -0.95
N THR A 114 4.68 -5.40 -1.63
CA THR A 114 3.37 -6.05 -1.78
C THR A 114 3.49 -7.56 -1.74
N HIS A 115 2.46 -8.23 -1.26
CA HIS A 115 2.38 -9.70 -1.31
C HIS A 115 1.69 -10.18 -2.59
N ASN A 116 1.05 -9.27 -3.33
CA ASN A 116 0.30 -9.56 -4.57
C ASN A 116 0.92 -8.86 -5.78
N ARG A 117 2.10 -9.31 -6.18
CA ARG A 117 2.82 -8.77 -7.35
C ARG A 117 1.94 -8.69 -8.59
N THR A 118 1.10 -9.69 -8.82
CA THR A 118 0.29 -9.80 -10.04
C THR A 118 -0.70 -8.65 -10.20
N ASP A 119 -1.14 -8.04 -9.10
CA ASP A 119 -2.09 -6.93 -9.14
C ASP A 119 -1.49 -5.67 -9.80
N TYR A 120 -0.15 -5.61 -9.90
CA TYR A 120 0.57 -4.41 -10.32
C TYR A 120 1.38 -4.58 -11.63
N LEU A 121 1.24 -5.72 -12.32
CA LEU A 121 2.06 -6.02 -13.50
C LEU A 121 1.83 -5.08 -14.67
N GLY A 122 0.67 -4.41 -14.72
CA GLY A 122 0.36 -3.46 -15.79
C GLY A 122 0.90 -2.05 -15.55
N VAL A 123 1.66 -1.82 -14.49
CA VAL A 123 2.13 -0.47 -14.11
C VAL A 123 3.58 -0.29 -14.53
N PRO A 124 3.85 0.50 -15.58
CA PRO A 124 5.23 0.71 -16.02
C PRO A 124 6.00 1.57 -15.02
N GLY A 125 7.29 1.26 -14.87
CA GLY A 125 8.17 2.03 -14.00
C GLY A 125 8.05 1.75 -12.52
N LEU A 126 7.14 0.87 -12.11
CA LEU A 126 6.96 0.53 -10.70
C LEU A 126 7.97 -0.56 -10.31
N THR A 127 8.75 -0.29 -9.27
CA THR A 127 9.61 -1.29 -8.65
C THR A 127 8.80 -2.06 -7.62
N ILE A 128 8.66 -3.36 -7.81
CA ILE A 128 7.86 -4.22 -6.94
C ILE A 128 8.78 -5.13 -6.14
N VAL A 129 8.60 -5.15 -4.81
CA VAL A 129 9.28 -6.06 -3.92
C VAL A 129 8.23 -6.97 -3.29
N SER A 130 8.37 -8.28 -3.52
CA SER A 130 7.39 -9.25 -3.05
C SER A 130 8.08 -10.55 -2.65
N HIS A 131 7.66 -11.09 -1.52
CA HIS A 131 8.17 -12.35 -0.97
C HIS A 131 6.99 -13.31 -0.82
N PRO A 132 6.52 -13.92 -1.94
CA PRO A 132 5.26 -14.66 -1.95
C PRO A 132 5.29 -15.99 -1.18
N ILE A 133 6.45 -16.53 -0.85
CA ILE A 133 6.55 -17.83 -0.16
C ILE A 133 7.27 -17.71 1.15
#